data_1c60476f581ccb944a923eb901e7c29a
#
_entry.id   1c60476f581ccb944a923eb901e7c29a
#
_cell.length_a   1.000
_cell.length_b   1.000
_cell.length_c   1.000
_cell.angle_alpha   90.00
_cell.angle_beta   90.00
_cell.angle_gamma   90.00
#
_symmetry.space_group_name_H-M   'P 1'
#
loop_
_entity.id
_entity.type
_entity.pdbx_description
1 polymer ?
#
loop_
_entity_poly.entity_id
_entity_poly.type
_entity_poly.pdbx_seq_one_letter_code
_entity_poly.pdbx_strand_id
1 'polypeptide(L)'
;MSFLKRLFGGGGASTEPAATAVAKEIEYKGFSIKATPYKEGGQFQTCGLVVKEVDGVIKEHKFIRADRFAGLDDAVEVSLTKGRQLVDEQGDGIFG
;
A
#
# COMPACT_ATOMS: atom_id res chain seq x y z
N MET A 1 -2.51 6.59 -17.57
CA MET A 1 -2.19 5.35 -17.92
C MET A 1 -0.79 5.17 -18.26
N SER A 2 -0.33 5.47 -19.44
CA SER A 2 1.05 5.24 -19.69
C SER A 2 1.93 6.06 -18.78
N PHE A 3 1.43 7.15 -18.33
CA PHE A 3 2.18 7.98 -17.42
C PHE A 3 2.45 7.23 -16.13
N LEU A 4 1.45 6.60 -15.59
CA LEU A 4 1.60 5.85 -14.39
C LEU A 4 2.54 4.70 -14.55
N LYS A 5 2.41 4.03 -15.66
CA LYS A 5 3.28 2.96 -15.96
C LYS A 5 4.71 3.39 -15.99
N ARG A 6 4.95 4.51 -16.61
CA ARG A 6 6.28 5.02 -16.70
C ARG A 6 6.84 5.34 -15.34
N LEU A 7 6.00 5.85 -14.48
CA LEU A 7 6.41 6.17 -13.16
C LEU A 7 6.89 4.95 -12.44
N PHE A 8 6.13 3.91 -12.50
CA PHE A 8 6.51 2.68 -11.87
C PHE A 8 7.77 2.11 -12.47
N GLY A 9 7.78 2.01 -13.76
CA GLY A 9 8.88 1.37 -14.40
C GLY A 9 10.16 2.15 -14.28
N GLY A 10 10.01 3.44 -14.28
CA GLY A 10 11.20 4.24 -14.30
C GLY A 10 11.82 4.43 -12.95
N GLY A 11 11.08 4.92 -12.07
CA GLY A 11 11.70 5.35 -10.88
C GLY A 11 11.70 4.35 -9.80
N GLY A 12 10.55 4.06 -9.40
CA GLY A 12 10.44 3.33 -8.21
C GLY A 12 11.02 1.98 -8.25
N ALA A 13 10.80 1.36 -9.34
CA ALA A 13 11.12 -0.04 -9.39
C ALA A 13 12.55 -0.31 -9.06
N SER A 14 13.39 0.51 -9.54
CA SER A 14 14.77 0.18 -9.39
C SER A 14 15.28 0.35 -7.99
N THR A 15 14.69 1.27 -7.28
CA THR A 15 15.26 1.57 -5.99
C THR A 15 14.55 0.87 -4.87
N GLU A 16 13.35 0.48 -5.10
CA GLU A 16 12.61 -0.06 -4.00
C GLU A 16 12.95 -1.47 -3.72
N PRO A 17 13.18 -1.79 -2.50
CA PRO A 17 13.52 -3.15 -2.14
C PRO A 17 12.37 -4.07 -2.44
N ALA A 18 12.70 -5.27 -2.67
CA ALA A 18 11.70 -6.27 -2.92
C ALA A 18 10.75 -6.43 -1.75
N ALA A 19 11.17 -5.96 -0.61
CA ALA A 19 10.33 -6.11 0.57
C ALA A 19 8.99 -5.42 0.43
N THR A 20 8.89 -4.46 -0.47
CA THR A 20 7.66 -3.74 -0.62
C THR A 20 6.88 -4.16 -1.85
N ALA A 21 7.04 -5.39 -2.25
CA ALA A 21 6.30 -5.89 -3.39
C ALA A 21 4.81 -5.78 -3.14
N VAL A 22 4.08 -5.28 -4.11
CA VAL A 22 2.65 -5.09 -4.00
C VAL A 22 1.93 -6.37 -4.37
N ALA A 23 1.20 -6.94 -3.43
CA ALA A 23 0.44 -8.14 -3.69
C ALA A 23 -0.89 -7.84 -4.34
N LYS A 24 -1.49 -6.72 -4.00
CA LYS A 24 -2.76 -6.33 -4.57
C LYS A 24 -2.96 -4.84 -4.37
N GLU A 25 -3.65 -4.23 -5.31
CA GLU A 25 -3.91 -2.80 -5.26
C GLU A 25 -5.36 -2.54 -5.58
N ILE A 26 -6.00 -1.65 -4.83
CA ILE A 26 -7.38 -1.24 -5.12
C ILE A 26 -7.44 0.28 -5.09
N GLU A 27 -8.50 0.79 -5.70
CA GLU A 27 -8.76 2.21 -5.67
C GLU A 27 -9.94 2.46 -4.75
N TYR A 28 -9.84 3.46 -3.88
CA TYR A 28 -10.87 3.70 -2.89
C TYR A 28 -10.95 5.20 -2.60
N LYS A 29 -12.08 5.81 -2.95
CA LYS A 29 -12.33 7.23 -2.70
C LYS A 29 -11.21 8.15 -3.19
N GLY A 30 -10.67 7.81 -4.35
CA GLY A 30 -9.62 8.63 -4.94
C GLY A 30 -8.22 8.30 -4.44
N PHE A 31 -8.09 7.33 -3.55
CA PHE A 31 -6.79 6.86 -3.09
C PHE A 31 -6.49 5.51 -3.70
N SER A 32 -5.22 5.21 -3.84
CA SER A 32 -4.79 3.86 -4.20
C SER A 32 -4.30 3.19 -2.93
N ILE A 33 -4.83 2.01 -2.65
CA ILE A 33 -4.42 1.26 -1.48
C ILE A 33 -3.69 0.03 -1.96
N LYS A 34 -2.45 -0.12 -1.54
CA LYS A 34 -1.61 -1.23 -1.96
C LYS A 34 -1.32 -2.13 -0.77
N ALA A 35 -1.59 -3.41 -0.94
CA ALA A 35 -1.29 -4.37 0.11
C ALA A 35 0.12 -4.88 -0.12
N THR A 36 0.98 -4.70 0.85
CA THR A 36 2.37 -5.11 0.73
C THR A 36 2.80 -5.94 1.94
N PRO A 37 2.06 -7.02 2.24
CA PRO A 37 2.44 -7.83 3.38
C PRO A 37 3.78 -8.50 3.13
N TYR A 38 4.53 -8.73 4.17
CA TYR A 38 5.82 -9.36 4.03
C TYR A 38 5.96 -10.50 5.03
N LYS A 39 6.82 -11.42 4.69
CA LYS A 39 6.98 -12.60 5.52
C LYS A 39 7.82 -12.28 6.74
N GLU A 40 7.36 -12.78 7.87
CA GLU A 40 8.05 -12.52 9.11
C GLU A 40 7.86 -13.73 10.01
N GLY A 41 8.91 -14.49 10.22
CA GLY A 41 8.84 -15.63 11.11
C GLY A 41 7.81 -16.66 10.72
N GLY A 42 7.67 -16.91 9.44
CA GLY A 42 6.71 -17.92 8.99
C GLY A 42 5.29 -17.43 8.82
N GLN A 43 5.06 -16.16 9.09
CA GLN A 43 3.74 -15.56 8.90
C GLN A 43 3.86 -14.32 8.06
N PHE A 44 2.73 -13.79 7.63
CA PHE A 44 2.72 -12.57 6.83
C PHE A 44 2.25 -11.41 7.69
N GLN A 45 3.07 -10.38 7.75
CA GLN A 45 2.80 -9.18 8.53
C GLN A 45 1.91 -8.25 7.73
N THR A 46 0.87 -7.71 8.35
CA THR A 46 -0.02 -6.75 7.70
C THR A 46 0.73 -5.46 7.43
N CYS A 47 0.73 -5.06 6.17
CA CYS A 47 1.46 -3.87 5.75
C CYS A 47 0.87 -3.35 4.47
N GLY A 48 0.89 -2.05 4.28
CA GLY A 48 0.38 -1.48 3.06
C GLY A 48 0.76 -0.04 2.87
N LEU A 49 0.33 0.50 1.73
CA LEU A 49 0.57 1.89 1.37
C LEU A 49 -0.74 2.51 0.95
N VAL A 50 -0.96 3.75 1.35
CA VAL A 50 -2.05 4.56 0.83
C VAL A 50 -1.41 5.65 0.01
N VAL A 51 -1.81 5.75 -1.26
CA VAL A 51 -1.15 6.63 -2.21
C VAL A 51 -2.19 7.53 -2.87
N LYS A 52 -1.84 8.78 -3.08
CA LYS A 52 -2.73 9.68 -3.78
C LYS A 52 -1.90 10.77 -4.44
N GLU A 53 -2.34 11.18 -5.61
CA GLU A 53 -1.71 12.30 -6.27
C GLU A 53 -2.45 13.58 -5.85
N VAL A 54 -1.71 14.52 -5.30
CA VAL A 54 -2.27 15.77 -4.83
C VAL A 54 -1.49 16.89 -5.49
N ASP A 55 -2.18 17.70 -6.29
CA ASP A 55 -1.56 18.83 -6.98
C ASP A 55 -0.34 18.42 -7.78
N GLY A 56 -0.43 17.28 -8.44
CA GLY A 56 0.67 16.83 -9.26
C GLY A 56 1.78 16.12 -8.50
N VAL A 57 1.62 15.97 -7.21
CA VAL A 57 2.63 15.31 -6.39
C VAL A 57 2.06 14.00 -5.85
N ILE A 58 2.83 12.95 -5.99
CA ILE A 58 2.42 11.66 -5.47
C ILE A 58 2.77 11.59 -3.99
N LYS A 59 1.78 11.37 -3.16
CA LYS A 59 1.99 11.26 -1.74
C LYS A 59 1.71 9.84 -1.28
N GLU A 60 2.51 9.35 -0.36
CA GLU A 60 2.41 7.99 0.11
C GLU A 60 2.43 7.95 1.63
N HIS A 61 1.66 7.03 2.17
CA HIS A 61 1.67 6.78 3.60
C HIS A 61 1.76 5.27 3.81
N LYS A 62 2.84 4.82 4.41
CA LYS A 62 3.03 3.41 4.69
C LYS A 62 2.48 3.09 6.06
N PHE A 63 1.78 1.96 6.17
CA PHE A 63 1.27 1.54 7.46
C PHE A 63 1.64 0.08 7.70
N ILE A 64 1.93 -0.22 8.96
CA ILE A 64 2.25 -1.57 9.40
C ILE A 64 1.40 -1.84 10.62
N ARG A 65 0.74 -2.98 10.65
CA ARG A 65 -0.07 -3.37 11.78
C ARG A 65 0.50 -4.60 12.44
N ALA A 66 0.15 -4.81 13.67
CA ALA A 66 0.68 -5.94 14.43
C ALA A 66 0.10 -7.28 13.97
N ASP A 67 -0.98 -7.24 13.24
CA ASP A 67 -1.65 -8.47 12.82
C ASP A 67 -0.76 -9.30 11.90
N ARG A 68 -0.73 -10.58 12.14
CA ARG A 68 0.01 -11.50 11.31
C ARG A 68 -0.87 -12.69 10.95
N PHE A 69 -0.64 -13.24 9.78
CA PHE A 69 -1.47 -14.32 9.27
C PHE A 69 -0.60 -15.38 8.64
N ALA A 70 -1.02 -16.62 8.78
CA ALA A 70 -0.30 -17.72 8.16
C ALA A 70 -0.43 -17.68 6.64
N GLY A 71 -1.55 -17.18 6.15
CA GLY A 71 -1.81 -17.15 4.72
C GLY A 71 -1.64 -15.78 4.14
N LEU A 72 -1.06 -15.72 2.95
CA LEU A 72 -0.87 -14.45 2.27
C LEU A 72 -2.20 -13.79 1.96
N ASP A 73 -3.18 -14.56 1.53
CA ASP A 73 -4.48 -14.00 1.16
C ASP A 73 -5.12 -13.25 2.30
N ASP A 74 -5.03 -13.81 3.50
CA ASP A 74 -5.61 -13.16 4.67
C ASP A 74 -4.88 -11.86 4.96
N ALA A 75 -3.58 -11.87 4.86
CA ALA A 75 -2.81 -10.68 5.12
C ALA A 75 -3.14 -9.59 4.10
N VAL A 76 -3.33 -9.98 2.84
CA VAL A 76 -3.69 -9.03 1.80
C VAL A 76 -5.04 -8.40 2.11
N GLU A 77 -6.04 -9.22 2.44
CA GLU A 77 -7.38 -8.70 2.70
C GLU A 77 -7.39 -7.74 3.87
N VAL A 78 -6.70 -8.10 4.94
CA VAL A 78 -6.68 -7.24 6.11
C VAL A 78 -5.89 -5.98 5.83
N SER A 79 -4.82 -6.08 5.06
CA SER A 79 -4.05 -4.88 4.70
C SER A 79 -4.91 -3.90 3.93
N LEU A 80 -5.71 -4.40 2.97
CA LEU A 80 -6.59 -3.53 2.22
C LEU A 80 -7.66 -2.92 3.12
N THR A 81 -8.19 -3.71 4.02
CA THR A 81 -9.22 -3.22 4.94
C THR A 81 -8.67 -2.12 5.83
N LYS A 82 -7.46 -2.30 6.34
CA LYS A 82 -6.85 -1.26 7.18
C LYS A 82 -6.60 0.01 6.38
N GLY A 83 -6.20 -0.15 5.13
CA GLY A 83 -6.00 1.01 4.27
C GLY A 83 -7.30 1.77 4.06
N ARG A 84 -8.38 1.06 3.81
CA ARG A 84 -9.68 1.71 3.66
C ARG A 84 -10.09 2.43 4.94
N GLN A 85 -9.83 1.82 6.08
CA GLN A 85 -10.15 2.45 7.35
C GLN A 85 -9.39 3.75 7.53
N LEU A 86 -8.12 3.76 7.17
CA LEU A 86 -7.33 4.97 7.28
C LEU A 86 -7.89 6.08 6.39
N VAL A 87 -8.29 5.73 5.19
CA VAL A 87 -8.88 6.71 4.29
C VAL A 87 -10.17 7.26 4.87
N ASP A 88 -11.01 6.39 5.40
CA ASP A 88 -12.27 6.82 5.98
C ASP A 88 -12.08 7.71 7.19
N GLU A 89 -11.07 7.43 7.98
CA GLU A 89 -10.84 8.17 9.21
C GLU A 89 -10.10 9.47 8.99
N GLN A 90 -9.15 9.47 8.10
CA GLN A 90 -8.26 10.61 7.97
C GLN A 90 -8.28 11.31 6.63
N GLY A 91 -8.67 10.60 5.58
CA GLY A 91 -8.66 11.19 4.26
C GLY A 91 -7.29 11.75 3.93
N ASP A 92 -7.26 12.96 3.39
CA ASP A 92 -6.00 13.59 3.04
C ASP A 92 -5.11 13.83 4.24
N GLY A 93 -5.66 13.81 5.43
CA GLY A 93 -4.88 13.99 6.64
C GLY A 93 -3.87 12.89 6.89
N ILE A 94 -4.02 11.76 6.18
CA ILE A 94 -3.06 10.69 6.27
C ILE A 94 -1.65 11.18 5.94
N PHE A 95 -1.56 12.11 5.04
CA PHE A 95 -0.25 12.55 4.56
C PHE A 95 0.33 13.70 5.39
N GLY A 96 -0.29 14.03 6.46
CA GLY A 96 0.19 15.08 7.31
C GLY A 96 -0.54 16.38 7.03
#